data_fba1a69cedbb3ec63ce13f8dba98bccd
#
_entry.id   fba1a69cedbb3ec63ce13f8dba98bccd
#
_cell.length_a   1.000
_cell.length_b   1.000
_cell.length_c   1.000
_cell.angle_alpha   90.00
_cell.angle_beta   90.00
_cell.angle_gamma   90.00
#
_symmetry.space_group_name_H-M   'P 1'
#
loop_
_entity.id
_entity.type
_entity.pdbx_description
1 polymer ?
#
loop_
_entity_poly.entity_id
_entity_poly.type
_entity_poly.pdbx_seq_one_letter_code
_entity_poly.pdbx_strand_id
1 'polypeptide(L)'
;MITIRPATAADQDALGRFGGALMRQHHAADPLRFIQVEHPEAGYGRFLVSQLTNPSSVVLVADRSGEVVGYIWAAIEGISWKDLRGPCGYIHDIFVDEPVRGLGAGRALLREAIAWIRAHGRSQVVLWTKTRNDRAKNLFLGVGFRTTMTEMTLDVEPSPSVEIQKPRTAGSAGPGEGPADG
;
A
#
# COMPACT_ATOMS: atom_id res chain seq x y z
N MET A 1 -17.43 12.54 -13.89
CA MET A 1 -17.23 11.09 -14.16
C MET A 1 -15.93 10.68 -13.48
N ILE A 2 -15.83 9.48 -12.92
CA ILE A 2 -14.59 8.94 -12.34
C ILE A 2 -13.98 7.98 -13.35
N THR A 3 -12.72 8.21 -13.71
CA THR A 3 -11.92 7.31 -14.58
C THR A 3 -10.80 6.68 -13.78
N ILE A 4 -10.46 5.42 -14.09
CA ILE A 4 -9.31 4.74 -13.49
C ILE A 4 -8.19 4.74 -14.52
N ARG A 5 -7.00 5.15 -14.09
CA ARG A 5 -5.79 5.16 -14.91
C ARG A 5 -4.57 4.70 -14.13
N PRO A 6 -3.50 4.25 -14.79
CA PRO A 6 -2.21 4.07 -14.13
C PRO A 6 -1.75 5.38 -13.48
N ALA A 7 -1.13 5.25 -12.32
CA ALA A 7 -0.48 6.38 -11.67
C ALA A 7 0.80 6.78 -12.43
N THR A 8 1.19 8.02 -12.30
CA THR A 8 2.42 8.60 -12.84
C THR A 8 3.24 9.25 -11.73
N ALA A 9 4.47 9.62 -12.00
CA ALA A 9 5.29 10.37 -11.03
C ALA A 9 4.65 11.72 -10.62
N ALA A 10 3.83 12.32 -11.48
CA ALA A 10 3.10 13.55 -11.17
C ALA A 10 2.03 13.36 -10.08
N ASP A 11 1.59 12.13 -9.82
CA ASP A 11 0.60 11.82 -8.79
C ASP A 11 1.22 11.64 -7.38
N GLN A 12 2.56 11.81 -7.23
CA GLN A 12 3.29 11.52 -5.99
C GLN A 12 2.68 12.19 -4.77
N ASP A 13 2.32 13.47 -4.85
CA ASP A 13 1.78 14.21 -3.72
C ASP A 13 0.39 13.71 -3.31
N ALA A 14 -0.46 13.38 -4.29
CA ALA A 14 -1.77 12.80 -4.03
C ALA A 14 -1.65 11.40 -3.41
N LEU A 15 -0.78 10.55 -3.96
CA LEU A 15 -0.48 9.22 -3.44
C LEU A 15 0.07 9.29 -2.00
N GLY A 16 0.97 10.23 -1.74
CA GLY A 16 1.52 10.48 -0.40
C GLY A 16 0.45 10.91 0.59
N ARG A 17 -0.39 11.88 0.21
CA ARG A 17 -1.51 12.33 1.03
C ARG A 17 -2.46 11.21 1.42
N PHE A 18 -2.84 10.37 0.47
CA PHE A 18 -3.76 9.25 0.72
C PHE A 18 -3.11 8.10 1.49
N GLY A 19 -1.84 7.77 1.21
CA GLY A 19 -1.10 6.78 1.96
C GLY A 19 -0.90 7.19 3.42
N GLY A 20 -0.57 8.46 3.66
CA GLY A 20 -0.49 9.03 5.01
C GLY A 20 -1.84 9.01 5.73
N ALA A 21 -2.93 9.33 5.03
CA ALA A 21 -4.28 9.23 5.60
C ALA A 21 -4.64 7.77 5.94
N LEU A 22 -4.29 6.81 5.09
CA LEU A 22 -4.49 5.38 5.32
C LEU A 22 -3.73 4.91 6.58
N MET A 23 -2.45 5.30 6.72
CA MET A 23 -1.62 5.00 7.89
C MET A 23 -2.26 5.54 9.16
N ARG A 24 -2.65 6.82 9.19
CA ARG A 24 -3.32 7.43 10.35
C ARG A 24 -4.63 6.72 10.71
N GLN A 25 -5.45 6.35 9.73
CA GLN A 25 -6.68 5.60 9.98
C GLN A 25 -6.43 4.20 10.55
N HIS A 26 -5.32 3.55 10.19
CA HIS A 26 -4.95 2.26 10.76
C HIS A 26 -4.47 2.43 12.20
N HIS A 27 -3.53 3.35 12.44
CA HIS A 27 -3.03 3.63 13.78
C HIS A 27 -4.15 4.08 14.74
N ALA A 28 -5.04 4.98 14.31
CA ALA A 28 -6.18 5.41 15.13
C ALA A 28 -7.15 4.27 15.50
N ALA A 29 -7.21 3.22 14.66
CA ALA A 29 -8.06 2.06 14.94
C ALA A 29 -7.42 1.07 15.92
N ASP A 30 -6.09 0.94 15.90
CA ASP A 30 -5.33 0.09 16.81
C ASP A 30 -3.86 0.59 16.89
N PRO A 31 -3.55 1.46 17.88
CA PRO A 31 -2.20 2.04 18.00
C PRO A 31 -1.12 1.03 18.37
N LEU A 32 -1.49 -0.10 18.98
CA LEU A 32 -0.53 -1.14 19.35
C LEU A 32 -0.16 -2.02 18.17
N ARG A 33 -1.08 -2.19 17.22
CA ARG A 33 -0.87 -3.03 16.03
C ARG A 33 -0.26 -2.27 14.85
N PHE A 34 -0.60 -1.00 14.67
CA PHE A 34 -0.20 -0.23 13.49
C PHE A 34 0.75 0.89 13.84
N ILE A 35 1.84 0.98 13.09
CA ILE A 35 2.85 2.03 13.26
C ILE A 35 2.28 3.42 12.93
N GLN A 36 2.85 4.43 13.57
CA GLN A 36 2.71 5.83 13.17
C GLN A 36 4.09 6.42 12.89
N VAL A 37 4.19 7.17 11.81
CA VAL A 37 5.39 7.92 11.41
C VAL A 37 4.99 9.38 11.32
N GLU A 38 5.85 10.28 11.79
CA GLU A 38 5.69 11.73 11.59
C GLU A 38 5.82 12.05 10.09
N HIS A 39 4.92 12.87 9.57
CA HIS A 39 4.92 13.34 8.18
C HIS A 39 5.12 12.22 7.14
N PRO A 40 4.25 11.19 7.11
CA PRO A 40 4.42 10.02 6.27
C PRO A 40 4.26 10.32 4.77
N GLU A 41 3.66 11.46 4.41
CA GLU A 41 3.22 11.78 3.05
C GLU A 41 4.34 11.69 2.02
N ALA A 42 5.45 12.39 2.27
CA ALA A 42 6.57 12.41 1.33
C ALA A 42 7.23 11.04 1.18
N GLY A 43 7.34 10.28 2.27
CA GLY A 43 7.89 8.92 2.27
C GLY A 43 6.98 7.95 1.52
N TYR A 44 5.69 8.00 1.82
CA TYR A 44 4.69 7.12 1.20
C TYR A 44 4.54 7.40 -0.30
N GLY A 45 4.51 8.69 -0.70
CA GLY A 45 4.45 9.08 -2.10
C GLY A 45 5.65 8.57 -2.89
N ARG A 46 6.88 8.75 -2.39
CA ARG A 46 8.10 8.20 -3.02
C ARG A 46 8.06 6.67 -3.11
N PHE A 47 7.60 6.01 -2.05
CA PHE A 47 7.46 4.55 -2.04
C PHE A 47 6.49 4.09 -3.14
N LEU A 48 5.29 4.66 -3.26
CA LEU A 48 4.33 4.27 -4.28
C LEU A 48 4.83 4.60 -5.71
N VAL A 49 5.52 5.73 -5.89
CA VAL A 49 6.15 6.07 -7.19
C VAL A 49 7.25 5.06 -7.54
N SER A 50 8.02 4.57 -6.56
CA SER A 50 9.02 3.53 -6.84
C SER A 50 8.40 2.21 -7.34
N GLN A 51 7.13 1.95 -7.02
CA GLN A 51 6.41 0.78 -7.50
C GLN A 51 6.02 0.87 -8.99
N LEU A 52 6.02 2.06 -9.58
CA LEU A 52 5.65 2.25 -11.00
C LEU A 52 6.64 1.60 -11.97
N THR A 53 7.88 1.40 -11.55
CA THR A 53 8.93 0.75 -12.36
C THR A 53 9.05 -0.75 -12.09
N ASN A 54 8.30 -1.28 -11.11
CA ASN A 54 8.28 -2.71 -10.80
C ASN A 54 7.29 -3.44 -11.72
N PRO A 55 7.75 -4.34 -12.61
CA PRO A 55 6.87 -5.03 -13.56
C PRO A 55 5.86 -5.98 -12.87
N SER A 56 6.10 -6.35 -11.63
CA SER A 56 5.18 -7.17 -10.82
C SER A 56 4.23 -6.34 -9.96
N SER A 57 4.16 -5.02 -10.17
CA SER A 57 3.35 -4.10 -9.36
C SER A 57 2.53 -3.18 -10.24
N VAL A 58 1.39 -2.74 -9.74
CA VAL A 58 0.55 -1.72 -10.36
C VAL A 58 0.03 -0.75 -9.30
N VAL A 59 0.15 0.54 -9.59
CA VAL A 59 -0.53 1.59 -8.85
C VAL A 59 -1.53 2.25 -9.81
N LEU A 60 -2.81 2.21 -9.45
CA LEU A 60 -3.88 2.87 -10.20
C LEU A 60 -4.47 4.00 -9.38
N VAL A 61 -4.89 5.06 -10.05
CA VAL A 61 -5.58 6.18 -9.42
C VAL A 61 -6.99 6.34 -9.97
N ALA A 62 -7.90 6.76 -9.11
CA ALA A 62 -9.22 7.23 -9.49
C ALA A 62 -9.11 8.74 -9.72
N ASP A 63 -9.34 9.15 -10.98
CA ASP A 63 -9.28 10.53 -11.42
C ASP A 63 -10.69 11.07 -11.64
N ARG A 64 -10.99 12.22 -11.06
CA ARG A 64 -12.24 12.95 -11.24
C ARG A 64 -11.95 14.33 -11.80
N SER A 65 -12.09 14.48 -13.12
CA SER A 65 -11.88 15.75 -13.82
C SER A 65 -10.49 16.36 -13.59
N GLY A 66 -9.43 15.52 -13.59
CA GLY A 66 -8.04 15.93 -13.40
C GLY A 66 -7.58 15.94 -11.94
N GLU A 67 -8.47 15.65 -11.00
CA GLU A 67 -8.13 15.50 -9.58
C GLU A 67 -8.08 14.02 -9.18
N VAL A 68 -6.96 13.60 -8.56
CA VAL A 68 -6.84 12.25 -8.00
C VAL A 68 -7.62 12.20 -6.69
N VAL A 69 -8.63 11.30 -6.65
CA VAL A 69 -9.57 11.15 -5.52
C VAL A 69 -9.47 9.79 -4.82
N GLY A 70 -8.51 8.98 -5.20
CA GLY A 70 -8.24 7.68 -4.57
C GLY A 70 -7.21 6.89 -5.33
N TYR A 71 -6.71 5.82 -4.74
CA TYR A 71 -5.73 4.93 -5.37
C TYR A 71 -5.91 3.49 -4.92
N ILE A 72 -5.27 2.58 -5.64
CA ILE A 72 -5.05 1.19 -5.28
C ILE A 72 -3.63 0.80 -5.66
N TRP A 73 -2.96 0.05 -4.79
CA TRP A 73 -1.68 -0.59 -5.06
C TRP A 73 -1.83 -2.10 -4.95
N ALA A 74 -1.45 -2.80 -6.02
CA ALA A 74 -1.46 -4.25 -6.08
C ALA A 74 -0.15 -4.79 -6.67
N ALA A 75 0.18 -6.02 -6.32
CA ALA A 75 1.37 -6.70 -6.84
C ALA A 75 1.10 -8.18 -7.13
N ILE A 76 1.95 -8.77 -7.97
CA ILE A 76 2.03 -10.20 -8.18
C ILE A 76 3.01 -10.76 -7.17
N GLU A 77 2.56 -11.68 -6.35
CA GLU A 77 3.40 -12.35 -5.36
C GLU A 77 3.59 -13.83 -5.68
N GLY A 78 4.78 -14.34 -5.33
CA GLY A 78 5.12 -15.75 -5.42
C GLY A 78 4.56 -16.59 -4.28
N ILE A 79 5.13 -17.79 -4.10
CA ILE A 79 4.83 -18.65 -2.95
C ILE A 79 5.26 -17.95 -1.66
N SER A 80 4.37 -17.93 -0.68
CA SER A 80 4.68 -17.51 0.69
C SER A 80 4.61 -18.72 1.63
N TRP A 81 5.76 -19.22 2.03
CA TRP A 81 5.85 -20.31 2.99
C TRP A 81 5.35 -19.90 4.39
N LYS A 82 5.54 -18.63 4.75
CA LYS A 82 5.06 -18.05 6.00
C LYS A 82 3.52 -18.09 6.10
N ASP A 83 2.85 -17.78 5.01
CA ASP A 83 1.38 -17.70 4.95
C ASP A 83 0.76 -18.99 4.38
N LEU A 84 1.57 -20.02 4.06
CA LEU A 84 1.16 -21.24 3.37
C LEU A 84 0.32 -20.95 2.12
N ARG A 85 0.72 -19.92 1.37
CA ARG A 85 -0.03 -19.35 0.25
C ARG A 85 0.69 -19.57 -1.07
N GLY A 86 -0.05 -20.04 -2.08
CA GLY A 86 0.43 -20.13 -3.46
C GLY A 86 0.62 -18.75 -4.11
N PRO A 87 1.14 -18.72 -5.36
CA PRO A 87 1.28 -17.47 -6.11
C PRO A 87 -0.07 -16.79 -6.32
N CYS A 88 -0.16 -15.50 -6.06
CA CYS A 88 -1.41 -14.74 -6.18
C CYS A 88 -1.17 -13.29 -6.61
N GLY A 89 -2.24 -12.56 -6.90
CA GLY A 89 -2.26 -11.12 -6.84
C GLY A 89 -2.55 -10.65 -5.42
N TYR A 90 -1.84 -9.65 -4.96
CA TYR A 90 -2.02 -9.09 -3.63
C TYR A 90 -2.40 -7.61 -3.73
N ILE A 91 -3.50 -7.22 -3.10
CA ILE A 91 -3.88 -5.81 -2.96
C ILE A 91 -3.37 -5.34 -1.61
N HIS A 92 -2.35 -4.49 -1.64
CA HIS A 92 -1.72 -3.95 -0.45
C HIS A 92 -2.50 -2.77 0.12
N ASP A 93 -2.86 -1.83 -0.75
CA ASP A 93 -3.56 -0.62 -0.36
C ASP A 93 -4.75 -0.35 -1.27
N ILE A 94 -5.81 0.18 -0.69
CA ILE A 94 -6.89 0.88 -1.37
C ILE A 94 -7.38 2.03 -0.51
N PHE A 95 -7.41 3.22 -1.08
CA PHE A 95 -7.96 4.40 -0.42
C PHE A 95 -8.83 5.21 -1.38
N VAL A 96 -9.94 5.72 -0.88
CA VAL A 96 -10.81 6.67 -1.60
C VAL A 96 -11.10 7.83 -0.66
N ASP A 97 -10.90 9.03 -1.18
CA ASP A 97 -11.13 10.26 -0.44
C ASP A 97 -12.58 10.36 0.06
N GLU A 98 -12.76 10.88 1.25
CA GLU A 98 -14.05 10.82 1.95
C GLU A 98 -15.20 11.47 1.18
N PRO A 99 -15.05 12.67 0.59
CA PRO A 99 -16.12 13.35 -0.14
C PRO A 99 -16.63 12.59 -1.37
N VAL A 100 -15.84 11.67 -1.93
CA VAL A 100 -16.20 10.91 -3.13
C VAL A 100 -16.54 9.45 -2.85
N ARG A 101 -16.57 9.06 -1.59
CA ARG A 101 -17.00 7.72 -1.19
C ARG A 101 -18.48 7.53 -1.52
N GLY A 102 -18.82 6.29 -1.90
CA GLY A 102 -20.19 5.96 -2.35
C GLY A 102 -20.45 6.22 -3.83
N LEU A 103 -19.59 6.95 -4.53
CA LEU A 103 -19.70 7.23 -5.96
C LEU A 103 -19.11 6.15 -6.88
N GLY A 104 -18.74 4.98 -6.33
CA GLY A 104 -18.26 3.84 -7.12
C GLY A 104 -16.74 3.76 -7.33
N ALA A 105 -15.95 4.77 -6.94
CA ALA A 105 -14.50 4.81 -7.14
C ALA A 105 -13.76 3.57 -6.62
N GLY A 106 -14.02 3.15 -5.38
CA GLY A 106 -13.40 1.96 -4.80
C GLY A 106 -13.71 0.67 -5.54
N ARG A 107 -14.95 0.51 -6.02
CA ARG A 107 -15.34 -0.65 -6.83
C ARG A 107 -14.66 -0.65 -8.19
N ALA A 108 -14.52 0.52 -8.82
CA ALA A 108 -13.84 0.67 -10.09
C ALA A 108 -12.34 0.35 -9.95
N LEU A 109 -11.66 0.91 -8.93
CA LEU A 109 -10.25 0.60 -8.63
C LEU A 109 -10.03 -0.91 -8.41
N LEU A 110 -10.88 -1.56 -7.62
CA LEU A 110 -10.79 -3.02 -7.39
C LEU A 110 -10.94 -3.82 -8.68
N ARG A 111 -11.91 -3.48 -9.53
CA ARG A 111 -12.15 -4.18 -10.79
C ARG A 111 -10.94 -4.08 -11.73
N GLU A 112 -10.37 -2.90 -11.86
CA GLU A 112 -9.18 -2.69 -12.71
C GLU A 112 -7.95 -3.42 -12.16
N ALA A 113 -7.70 -3.38 -10.83
CA ALA A 113 -6.61 -4.11 -10.22
C ALA A 113 -6.78 -5.64 -10.39
N ILE A 114 -8.00 -6.17 -10.21
CA ILE A 114 -8.32 -7.59 -10.44
C ILE A 114 -8.13 -7.97 -11.92
N ALA A 115 -8.53 -7.10 -12.85
CA ALA A 115 -8.32 -7.32 -14.28
C ALA A 115 -6.82 -7.38 -14.61
N TRP A 116 -6.03 -6.46 -14.07
CA TRP A 116 -4.57 -6.45 -14.21
C TRP A 116 -3.93 -7.74 -13.64
N ILE A 117 -4.31 -8.15 -12.42
CA ILE A 117 -3.83 -9.38 -11.77
C ILE A 117 -4.15 -10.62 -12.64
N ARG A 118 -5.37 -10.68 -13.18
CA ARG A 118 -5.80 -11.78 -14.06
C ARG A 118 -5.00 -11.81 -15.36
N ALA A 119 -4.72 -10.66 -15.95
CA ALA A 119 -3.89 -10.56 -17.16
C ALA A 119 -2.44 -11.03 -16.92
N HIS A 120 -1.97 -10.97 -15.65
CA HIS A 120 -0.68 -11.52 -15.22
C HIS A 120 -0.75 -13.00 -14.79
N GLY A 121 -1.80 -13.73 -15.18
CA GLY A 121 -1.92 -15.17 -15.01
C GLY A 121 -2.20 -15.64 -13.57
N ARG A 122 -2.76 -14.78 -12.72
CA ARG A 122 -3.13 -15.16 -11.35
C ARG A 122 -4.63 -15.43 -11.24
N SER A 123 -4.96 -16.56 -10.62
CA SER A 123 -6.33 -17.00 -10.38
C SER A 123 -6.87 -16.59 -9.00
N GLN A 124 -6.01 -16.13 -8.11
CA GLN A 124 -6.38 -15.67 -6.77
C GLN A 124 -5.95 -14.24 -6.54
N VAL A 125 -6.79 -13.50 -5.81
CA VAL A 125 -6.48 -12.16 -5.28
C VAL A 125 -6.65 -12.19 -3.77
N VAL A 126 -5.66 -11.70 -3.05
CA VAL A 126 -5.64 -11.63 -1.59
C VAL A 126 -5.54 -10.19 -1.14
N LEU A 127 -6.17 -9.85 -0.04
CA LEU A 127 -6.01 -8.59 0.67
C LEU A 127 -6.26 -8.79 2.17
N TRP A 128 -5.79 -7.85 2.97
CA TRP A 128 -6.13 -7.75 4.38
C TRP A 128 -7.01 -6.53 4.63
N THR A 129 -7.91 -6.65 5.60
CA THR A 129 -8.73 -5.54 6.07
C THR A 129 -8.96 -5.65 7.57
N LYS A 130 -9.03 -4.50 8.24
CA LYS A 130 -9.31 -4.46 9.69
C LYS A 130 -10.66 -5.09 9.99
N THR A 131 -10.73 -5.87 11.06
CA THR A 131 -11.94 -6.59 11.51
C THR A 131 -13.15 -5.67 11.68
N ARG A 132 -12.93 -4.42 12.13
CA ARG A 132 -13.99 -3.42 12.35
C ARG A 132 -14.25 -2.50 11.14
N ASN A 133 -13.63 -2.75 9.98
CA ASN A 133 -13.85 -1.94 8.78
C ASN A 133 -14.99 -2.52 7.94
N ASP A 134 -16.22 -2.43 8.44
CA ASP A 134 -17.40 -3.00 7.78
C ASP A 134 -17.64 -2.41 6.40
N ARG A 135 -17.31 -1.12 6.21
CA ARG A 135 -17.41 -0.46 4.91
C ARG A 135 -16.51 -1.12 3.85
N ALA A 136 -15.24 -1.34 4.18
CA ALA A 136 -14.31 -2.01 3.27
C ALA A 136 -14.70 -3.47 3.07
N LYS A 137 -15.08 -4.18 4.14
CA LYS A 137 -15.57 -5.57 4.03
C LYS A 137 -16.76 -5.67 3.08
N ASN A 138 -17.76 -4.80 3.21
CA ASN A 138 -18.94 -4.79 2.33
C ASN A 138 -18.56 -4.50 0.87
N LEU A 139 -17.58 -3.61 0.64
CA LEU A 139 -17.05 -3.37 -0.70
C LEU A 139 -16.39 -4.64 -1.27
N PHE A 140 -15.53 -5.30 -0.51
CA PHE A 140 -14.82 -6.50 -0.95
C PHE A 140 -15.77 -7.68 -1.18
N LEU A 141 -16.68 -7.95 -0.25
CA LEU A 141 -17.72 -8.97 -0.40
C LEU A 141 -18.58 -8.70 -1.65
N GLY A 142 -18.96 -7.43 -1.88
CA GLY A 142 -19.74 -7.02 -3.05
C GLY A 142 -18.99 -7.13 -4.40
N VAL A 143 -17.68 -7.38 -4.39
CA VAL A 143 -16.86 -7.68 -5.58
C VAL A 143 -16.62 -9.19 -5.71
N GLY A 144 -16.91 -9.98 -4.67
CA GLY A 144 -16.78 -11.44 -4.68
C GLY A 144 -15.65 -12.00 -3.80
N PHE A 145 -15.02 -11.17 -2.96
CA PHE A 145 -14.09 -11.69 -1.96
C PHE A 145 -14.86 -12.49 -0.89
N ARG A 146 -14.19 -13.46 -0.29
CA ARG A 146 -14.64 -14.20 0.88
C ARG A 146 -13.62 -14.08 2.01
N THR A 147 -14.05 -14.12 3.25
CA THR A 147 -13.15 -14.16 4.41
C THR A 147 -12.48 -15.53 4.49
N THR A 148 -11.17 -15.57 4.70
CA THR A 148 -10.38 -16.81 4.76
C THR A 148 -9.56 -16.94 6.04
N MET A 149 -9.05 -15.83 6.57
CA MET A 149 -8.20 -15.82 7.76
C MET A 149 -8.57 -14.68 8.69
N THR A 150 -8.22 -14.84 9.96
CA THR A 150 -8.30 -13.79 10.98
C THR A 150 -6.92 -13.62 11.60
N GLU A 151 -6.40 -12.40 11.65
CA GLU A 151 -5.21 -12.06 12.41
C GLU A 151 -5.60 -11.85 13.87
N MET A 152 -4.82 -12.42 14.79
CA MET A 152 -4.96 -12.25 16.25
C MET A 152 -3.65 -11.72 16.81
N THR A 153 -3.71 -10.72 17.67
CA THR A 153 -2.56 -10.07 18.28
C THR A 153 -2.65 -10.20 19.79
N LEU A 154 -1.54 -10.47 20.45
CA LEU A 154 -1.38 -10.43 21.90
C LEU A 154 -0.20 -9.51 22.21
N ASP A 155 -0.44 -8.46 22.96
CA ASP A 155 0.61 -7.58 23.45
C ASP A 155 1.19 -8.19 24.75
N VAL A 156 2.45 -8.62 24.69
CA VAL A 156 3.12 -9.29 25.82
C VAL A 156 3.89 -8.34 26.72
N GLU A 157 4.22 -7.13 26.22
CA GLU A 157 4.81 -6.02 26.97
C GLU A 157 4.28 -4.69 26.45
N PRO A 158 4.26 -3.61 27.26
CA PRO A 158 3.97 -2.28 26.75
C PRO A 158 5.04 -1.93 25.70
N SER A 159 4.62 -1.76 24.45
CA SER A 159 5.53 -1.48 23.35
C SER A 159 6.23 -0.14 23.58
N PRO A 160 7.56 -0.07 23.69
CA PRO A 160 8.25 1.19 23.51
C PRO A 160 7.96 1.70 22.11
N SER A 161 7.71 3.00 21.97
CA SER A 161 7.50 3.65 20.68
C SER A 161 8.57 3.18 19.69
N VAL A 162 8.18 2.51 18.62
CA VAL A 162 9.14 2.05 17.60
C VAL A 162 9.62 3.28 16.84
N GLU A 163 10.76 3.84 17.24
CA GLU A 163 11.51 4.77 16.41
C GLU A 163 12.05 4.01 15.21
N ILE A 164 11.42 4.20 14.07
CA ILE A 164 11.98 3.72 12.80
C ILE A 164 13.25 4.54 12.53
N GLN A 165 14.42 3.95 12.80
CA GLN A 165 15.70 4.56 12.47
C GLN A 165 15.72 4.86 10.97
N LYS A 166 16.04 6.13 10.64
CA LYS A 166 16.33 6.53 9.26
C LYS A 166 17.40 5.60 8.69
N PRO A 167 17.26 5.11 7.44
CA PRO A 167 18.33 4.35 6.81
C PRO A 167 19.63 5.18 6.90
N ARG A 168 20.68 4.58 7.46
CA ARG A 168 22.01 5.20 7.52
C ARG A 168 22.43 5.51 6.09
N THR A 169 22.57 6.77 5.78
CA THR A 169 23.25 7.19 4.55
C THR A 169 24.63 6.56 4.56
N ALA A 170 24.97 5.79 3.53
CA ALA A 170 26.29 5.24 3.35
C ALA A 170 27.29 6.40 3.39
N GLY A 171 28.16 6.38 4.40
CA GLY A 171 29.21 7.38 4.57
C GLY A 171 30.11 7.37 3.33
N SER A 172 30.38 8.56 2.81
CA SER A 172 31.39 8.79 1.79
C SER A 172 32.73 8.21 2.28
N ALA A 173 33.25 7.22 1.58
CA ALA A 173 34.63 6.79 1.75
C ALA A 173 35.53 7.96 1.38
N GLY A 174 36.24 8.50 2.36
CA GLY A 174 37.30 9.46 2.14
C GLY A 174 38.46 8.86 1.33
N PRO A 175 39.20 9.67 0.58
CA PRO A 175 40.30 9.17 -0.26
C PRO A 175 41.42 8.61 0.62
N GLY A 176 41.83 7.37 0.36
CA GLY A 176 42.96 6.71 1.01
C GLY A 176 44.25 7.42 0.69
N GLU A 177 44.98 7.79 1.74
CA GLU A 177 46.41 8.15 1.65
C GLU A 177 47.20 6.89 1.29
N GLY A 178 47.95 6.97 0.18
CA GLY A 178 48.87 5.94 -0.25
C GLY A 178 50.10 5.90 0.66
N PRO A 179 50.80 4.73 0.76
CA PRO A 179 52.00 4.60 1.55
C PRO A 179 53.18 5.34 0.89
N ALA A 180 53.85 6.18 1.66
CA ALA A 180 55.16 6.75 1.30
C ALA A 180 56.22 5.67 1.42
N ASP A 181 57.02 5.52 0.36
CA ASP A 181 58.25 4.74 0.33
C ASP A 181 59.31 5.35 1.27
N GLY A 182 60.01 4.48 1.98
CA GLY A 182 61.21 4.69 2.76
C GLY A 182 61.87 3.38 3.09
#